data_8e6ad8483386a5700f1b1f90b94b86f9
#
_entry.id   8e6ad8483386a5700f1b1f90b94b86f9
#
_cell.length_a   1.000
_cell.length_b   1.000
_cell.length_c   1.000
_cell.angle_alpha   90.00
_cell.angle_beta   90.00
_cell.angle_gamma   90.00
#
_symmetry.space_group_name_H-M   'P 1'
#
loop_
_entity.id
_entity.type
_entity.pdbx_description
1 polymer ?
#
loop_
_entity_poly.entity_id
_entity_poly.type
_entity_poly.pdbx_seq_one_letter_code
_entity_poly.pdbx_strand_id
1 'polypeptide(L)'
;MTTGVLMYCFNTPEVNYHLLAERCVAQIQKHLKLEITIVTNIKTFKKFKPLGMINYKLIDNVTSNRRSYRGKNIAWYNFERVMAYEHSPYDTTILMDCDYFVFTDNLLTYTNTKYDFLLHNKVHDLTNKDMIEGSNESTVPIVWATVTIFRKTEFAKQVFDLIKHIQKFYEHYRNLYRIKYRNYRNDFAFAIALHQLNGFTSHKNFIPTPMAMLSHEVDAIDVAETGITFKYGKKVGRIELQDVHIMDKEFVNV
;
A
#
# COMPACT_ATOMS: atom_id res chain seq x y z
N MET A 1 -18.30 -16.32 -1.94
CA MET A 1 -16.93 -15.81 -1.89
C MET A 1 -16.91 -14.55 -1.05
N THR A 2 -16.05 -14.47 -0.07
CA THR A 2 -15.91 -13.31 0.82
C THR A 2 -14.92 -12.32 0.23
N THR A 3 -15.24 -11.03 0.30
CA THR A 3 -14.35 -9.95 -0.12
C THR A 3 -14.11 -9.03 1.07
N GLY A 4 -12.86 -8.63 1.29
CA GLY A 4 -12.53 -7.74 2.38
C GLY A 4 -11.21 -6.99 2.20
N VAL A 5 -10.96 -6.06 3.10
CA VAL A 5 -9.76 -5.24 3.11
C VAL A 5 -8.77 -5.75 4.16
N LEU A 6 -7.50 -5.89 3.76
CA LEU A 6 -6.40 -6.21 4.64
C LEU A 6 -5.43 -5.03 4.71
N MET A 7 -5.13 -4.56 5.91
CA MET A 7 -4.16 -3.50 6.16
C MET A 7 -3.11 -3.93 7.16
N TYR A 8 -1.88 -3.44 6.98
CA TYR A 8 -0.81 -3.56 7.97
C TYR A 8 -0.59 -2.22 8.62
N CYS A 9 -0.70 -2.16 9.95
CA CYS A 9 -0.57 -0.94 10.70
C CYS A 9 0.32 -1.13 11.92
N PHE A 10 1.49 -0.50 11.89
CA PHE A 10 2.46 -0.52 12.99
C PHE A 10 2.98 0.89 13.24
N ASN A 11 2.80 1.41 14.44
CA ASN A 11 3.40 2.68 14.83
C ASN A 11 4.92 2.57 14.83
N THR A 12 5.57 3.65 14.43
CA THR A 12 7.02 3.84 14.59
C THR A 12 7.28 4.92 15.64
N PRO A 13 8.53 5.11 16.07
CA PRO A 13 8.84 6.24 16.97
C PRO A 13 8.48 7.60 16.36
N GLU A 14 8.51 7.71 15.02
CA GLU A 14 8.31 8.96 14.30
C GLU A 14 6.88 9.18 13.80
N VAL A 15 6.11 8.08 13.57
CA VAL A 15 4.80 8.15 12.91
C VAL A 15 3.75 7.33 13.66
N ASN A 16 2.63 7.95 13.95
CA ASN A 16 1.45 7.33 14.55
C ASN A 16 0.52 6.74 13.47
N TYR A 17 0.92 5.63 12.86
CA TYR A 17 0.17 4.99 11.78
C TYR A 17 -1.26 4.57 12.17
N HIS A 18 -1.53 4.30 13.46
CA HIS A 18 -2.88 3.98 13.91
C HIS A 18 -3.88 5.12 13.64
N LEU A 19 -3.46 6.39 13.73
CA LEU A 19 -4.32 7.53 13.43
C LEU A 19 -4.67 7.61 11.93
N LEU A 20 -3.71 7.27 11.06
CA LEU A 20 -3.95 7.14 9.62
C LEU A 20 -4.95 6.01 9.35
N ALA A 21 -4.72 4.84 9.96
CA ALA A 21 -5.58 3.67 9.81
C ALA A 21 -7.01 3.95 10.31
N GLU A 22 -7.20 4.65 11.42
CA GLU A 22 -8.53 5.03 11.93
C GLU A 22 -9.32 5.86 10.90
N ARG A 23 -8.67 6.85 10.29
CA ARG A 23 -9.30 7.67 9.24
C ARG A 23 -9.55 6.86 7.98
N CYS A 24 -8.60 6.03 7.55
CA CYS A 24 -8.74 5.16 6.39
C CYS A 24 -9.90 4.16 6.58
N VAL A 25 -10.02 3.55 7.75
CA VAL A 25 -11.13 2.65 8.11
C VAL A 25 -12.49 3.33 7.94
N ALA A 26 -12.64 4.55 8.42
CA ALA A 26 -13.90 5.30 8.29
C ALA A 26 -14.30 5.48 6.80
N GLN A 27 -13.32 5.77 5.92
CA GLN A 27 -13.55 5.89 4.49
C GLN A 27 -13.91 4.54 3.85
N ILE A 28 -13.20 3.46 4.21
CA ILE A 28 -13.50 2.11 3.71
C ILE A 28 -14.92 1.70 4.11
N GLN A 29 -15.29 1.89 5.37
CA GLN A 29 -16.64 1.56 5.86
C GLN A 29 -17.73 2.34 5.12
N LYS A 30 -17.47 3.60 4.80
CA LYS A 30 -18.41 4.45 4.08
C LYS A 30 -18.55 4.08 2.60
N HIS A 31 -17.42 3.94 1.89
CA HIS A 31 -17.39 3.83 0.43
C HIS A 31 -17.37 2.40 -0.07
N LEU A 32 -16.60 1.50 0.56
CA LEU A 32 -16.50 0.11 0.11
C LEU A 32 -17.47 -0.81 0.85
N LYS A 33 -17.82 -0.49 2.11
CA LYS A 33 -18.74 -1.30 2.95
C LYS A 33 -18.27 -2.75 3.08
N LEU A 34 -16.95 -2.98 3.12
CA LEU A 34 -16.33 -4.28 3.23
C LEU A 34 -15.88 -4.56 4.67
N GLU A 35 -15.73 -5.83 5.00
CA GLU A 35 -15.04 -6.26 6.21
C GLU A 35 -13.58 -5.83 6.16
N ILE A 36 -13.02 -5.47 7.33
CA ILE A 36 -11.65 -4.99 7.45
C ILE A 36 -10.90 -5.85 8.46
N THR A 37 -9.73 -6.31 8.06
CA THR A 37 -8.75 -6.95 8.95
C THR A 37 -7.50 -6.06 9.04
N ILE A 38 -7.10 -5.70 10.26
CA ILE A 38 -5.86 -4.95 10.52
C ILE A 38 -4.85 -5.89 11.15
N VAL A 39 -3.74 -6.11 10.48
CA VAL A 39 -2.57 -6.81 11.03
C VAL A 39 -1.72 -5.79 11.78
N THR A 40 -1.48 -6.03 13.07
CA THR A 40 -0.79 -5.07 13.94
C THR A 40 -0.08 -5.78 15.08
N ASN A 41 0.71 -5.06 15.88
CA ASN A 41 1.28 -5.56 17.12
C ASN A 41 0.54 -5.02 18.35
N ILE A 42 0.74 -5.66 19.49
CA ILE A 42 0.06 -5.29 20.74
C ILE A 42 0.30 -3.83 21.16
N LYS A 43 1.47 -3.25 20.86
CA LYS A 43 1.81 -1.86 21.20
C LYS A 43 0.96 -0.88 20.39
N THR A 44 0.82 -1.12 19.12
CA THR A 44 -0.01 -0.29 18.22
C THR A 44 -1.49 -0.54 18.48
N PHE A 45 -1.90 -1.81 18.67
CA PHE A 45 -3.29 -2.17 18.95
C PHE A 45 -3.86 -1.40 20.14
N LYS A 46 -3.12 -1.28 21.25
CA LYS A 46 -3.55 -0.53 22.44
C LYS A 46 -3.78 0.97 22.20
N LYS A 47 -3.40 1.50 21.05
CA LYS A 47 -3.57 2.92 20.70
C LYS A 47 -4.83 3.19 19.88
N PHE A 48 -5.40 2.15 19.24
CA PHE A 48 -6.63 2.30 18.47
C PHE A 48 -7.80 2.69 19.38
N LYS A 49 -8.61 3.62 18.88
CA LYS A 49 -9.96 3.85 19.40
C LYS A 49 -10.87 2.70 18.94
N PRO A 50 -12.00 2.46 19.58
CA PRO A 50 -13.01 1.53 19.08
C PRO A 50 -13.48 1.94 17.67
N LEU A 51 -13.29 1.08 16.66
CA LEU A 51 -13.59 1.37 15.25
C LEU A 51 -14.81 0.57 14.71
N GLY A 52 -15.68 0.11 15.58
CA GLY A 52 -16.80 -0.75 15.17
C GLY A 52 -16.34 -2.19 14.85
N MET A 53 -16.94 -2.81 13.83
CA MET A 53 -16.64 -4.20 13.45
C MET A 53 -15.35 -4.29 12.63
N ILE A 54 -14.21 -4.30 13.31
CA ILE A 54 -12.88 -4.49 12.73
C ILE A 54 -12.27 -5.75 13.30
N ASN A 55 -11.73 -6.59 12.44
CA ASN A 55 -10.96 -7.75 12.82
C ASN A 55 -9.49 -7.37 13.03
N TYR A 56 -8.90 -7.74 14.16
CA TYR A 56 -7.48 -7.52 14.43
C TYR A 56 -6.72 -8.84 14.43
N LYS A 57 -5.65 -8.89 13.66
CA LYS A 57 -4.67 -9.98 13.71
C LYS A 57 -3.41 -9.48 14.39
N LEU A 58 -3.17 -9.94 15.61
CA LEU A 58 -1.98 -9.56 16.37
C LEU A 58 -0.79 -10.44 15.95
N ILE A 59 0.36 -9.80 15.72
CA ILE A 59 1.64 -10.46 15.47
C ILE A 59 2.72 -9.87 16.39
N ASP A 60 3.62 -10.71 16.87
CA ASP A 60 4.57 -10.30 17.91
C ASP A 60 5.88 -9.74 17.34
N ASN A 61 6.46 -10.41 16.37
CA ASN A 61 7.78 -10.08 15.83
C ASN A 61 7.66 -9.24 14.55
N VAL A 62 7.77 -7.92 14.69
CA VAL A 62 7.76 -7.00 13.56
C VAL A 62 9.16 -6.52 13.28
N THR A 63 9.65 -6.78 12.07
CA THR A 63 11.02 -6.42 11.65
C THR A 63 11.07 -5.00 11.11
N SER A 64 11.97 -4.18 11.67
CA SER A 64 12.17 -2.81 11.20
C SER A 64 13.02 -2.76 9.95
N ASN A 65 12.55 -2.02 8.96
CA ASN A 65 13.29 -1.53 7.81
C ASN A 65 13.57 -0.03 7.98
N ARG A 66 14.23 0.57 7.00
CA ARG A 66 14.53 2.00 6.96
C ARG A 66 14.07 2.63 5.66
N ARG A 67 13.57 3.87 5.74
CA ARG A 67 13.28 4.69 4.56
C ARG A 67 13.65 6.15 4.80
N SER A 68 13.95 6.87 3.72
CA SER A 68 14.06 8.32 3.76
C SER A 68 12.65 8.93 3.77
N TYR A 69 12.42 9.85 4.68
CA TYR A 69 11.20 10.63 4.77
C TYR A 69 11.53 12.06 5.18
N ARG A 70 11.23 13.04 4.33
CA ARG A 70 11.56 14.48 4.54
C ARG A 70 13.02 14.67 4.96
N GLY A 71 13.96 14.00 4.28
CA GLY A 71 15.39 14.06 4.56
C GLY A 71 15.88 13.32 5.81
N LYS A 72 14.99 12.71 6.58
CA LYS A 72 15.33 11.88 7.74
C LYS A 72 15.27 10.41 7.41
N ASN A 73 16.14 9.61 8.03
CA ASN A 73 16.11 8.15 7.93
C ASN A 73 15.26 7.59 9.08
N ILE A 74 14.03 7.21 8.79
CA ILE A 74 13.07 6.75 9.80
C ILE A 74 12.83 5.24 9.74
N ALA A 75 12.30 4.68 10.84
CA ALA A 75 11.86 3.29 10.88
C ALA A 75 10.65 3.06 9.95
N TRP A 76 10.62 1.89 9.33
CA TRP A 76 9.54 1.49 8.44
C TRP A 76 9.25 0.00 8.58
N TYR A 77 8.02 -0.36 8.94
CA TYR A 77 7.59 -1.74 9.13
C TYR A 77 6.81 -2.20 7.90
N ASN A 78 7.53 -2.70 6.90
CA ASN A 78 6.97 -3.14 5.62
C ASN A 78 7.27 -4.61 5.28
N PHE A 79 8.03 -5.30 6.13
CA PHE A 79 8.44 -6.69 5.85
C PHE A 79 7.29 -7.68 5.97
N GLU A 80 6.38 -7.47 6.91
CA GLU A 80 5.29 -8.40 7.22
C GLU A 80 4.23 -8.49 6.12
N ARG A 81 4.20 -7.51 5.20
CA ARG A 81 3.25 -7.46 4.09
C ARG A 81 3.38 -8.65 3.13
N VAL A 82 4.54 -9.31 3.07
CA VAL A 82 4.74 -10.54 2.29
C VAL A 82 3.90 -11.72 2.77
N MET A 83 3.36 -11.63 4.00
CA MET A 83 2.47 -12.63 4.59
C MET A 83 0.99 -12.36 4.33
N ALA A 84 0.67 -11.45 3.40
CA ALA A 84 -0.72 -11.03 3.19
C ALA A 84 -1.63 -12.16 2.70
N TYR A 85 -1.11 -13.11 1.93
CA TYR A 85 -1.88 -14.27 1.49
C TYR A 85 -2.33 -15.13 2.68
N GLU A 86 -1.44 -15.40 3.63
CA GLU A 86 -1.73 -16.20 4.84
C GLU A 86 -2.53 -15.42 5.87
N HIS A 87 -2.31 -14.10 5.94
CA HIS A 87 -2.98 -13.27 6.94
C HIS A 87 -4.39 -12.89 6.55
N SER A 88 -4.71 -12.87 5.27
CA SER A 88 -6.06 -12.54 4.81
C SER A 88 -7.05 -13.67 5.14
N PRO A 89 -8.21 -13.35 5.75
CA PRO A 89 -9.30 -14.31 5.94
C PRO A 89 -10.25 -14.39 4.74
N TYR A 90 -10.03 -13.58 3.68
CA TYR A 90 -10.98 -13.40 2.58
C TYR A 90 -10.60 -14.22 1.34
N ASP A 91 -11.61 -14.62 0.55
CA ASP A 91 -11.40 -15.25 -0.77
C ASP A 91 -10.84 -14.25 -1.78
N THR A 92 -11.32 -13.00 -1.73
CA THR A 92 -10.78 -11.86 -2.49
C THR A 92 -10.35 -10.77 -1.52
N THR A 93 -9.12 -10.32 -1.62
CA THR A 93 -8.51 -9.36 -0.70
C THR A 93 -8.11 -8.08 -1.42
N ILE A 94 -8.53 -6.94 -0.90
CA ILE A 94 -7.93 -5.64 -1.20
C ILE A 94 -6.87 -5.39 -0.13
N LEU A 95 -5.61 -5.66 -0.44
CA LEU A 95 -4.47 -5.33 0.41
C LEU A 95 -4.08 -3.88 0.15
N MET A 96 -4.17 -3.01 1.15
CA MET A 96 -3.88 -1.59 0.98
C MET A 96 -3.08 -1.00 2.14
N ASP A 97 -2.36 0.08 1.86
CA ASP A 97 -1.65 0.85 2.87
C ASP A 97 -2.65 1.67 3.69
N CYS A 98 -2.36 1.89 4.97
CA CYS A 98 -3.23 2.66 5.86
C CYS A 98 -3.23 4.18 5.60
N ASP A 99 -2.47 4.62 4.63
CA ASP A 99 -2.39 5.99 4.11
C ASP A 99 -2.93 6.12 2.67
N TYR A 100 -3.67 5.11 2.20
CA TYR A 100 -4.45 5.17 0.97
C TYR A 100 -5.93 5.40 1.32
N PHE A 101 -6.45 6.56 0.97
CA PHE A 101 -7.80 6.99 1.30
C PHE A 101 -8.74 6.74 0.12
N VAL A 102 -9.83 6.04 0.38
CA VAL A 102 -10.88 5.77 -0.60
C VAL A 102 -12.01 6.77 -0.43
N PHE A 103 -12.41 7.41 -1.53
CA PHE A 103 -13.52 8.34 -1.60
C PHE A 103 -14.55 7.90 -2.65
N THR A 104 -14.32 6.73 -3.24
CA THR A 104 -15.19 6.11 -4.25
C THR A 104 -15.36 4.62 -3.96
N ASP A 105 -16.23 3.98 -4.70
CA ASP A 105 -16.40 2.51 -4.70
C ASP A 105 -15.63 1.82 -5.86
N ASN A 106 -14.81 2.54 -6.58
CA ASN A 106 -14.12 2.07 -7.78
C ASN A 106 -13.33 0.77 -7.57
N LEU A 107 -12.72 0.57 -6.38
CA LEU A 107 -11.97 -0.65 -6.08
C LEU A 107 -12.86 -1.90 -6.12
N LEU A 108 -14.17 -1.79 -5.84
CA LEU A 108 -15.10 -2.92 -5.91
C LEU A 108 -15.23 -3.49 -7.32
N THR A 109 -15.13 -2.63 -8.34
CA THR A 109 -15.16 -3.06 -9.75
C THR A 109 -14.08 -4.09 -10.05
N TYR A 110 -12.92 -3.94 -9.43
CA TYR A 110 -11.77 -4.81 -9.67
C TYR A 110 -11.80 -6.11 -8.87
N THR A 111 -12.60 -6.20 -7.80
CA THR A 111 -12.76 -7.44 -7.02
C THR A 111 -13.54 -8.53 -7.75
N ASN A 112 -14.36 -8.14 -8.73
CA ASN A 112 -15.20 -9.04 -9.53
C ASN A 112 -14.62 -9.40 -10.91
N THR A 113 -13.36 -9.07 -11.17
CA THR A 113 -12.69 -9.41 -12.43
C THR A 113 -12.26 -10.88 -12.45
N LYS A 114 -11.90 -11.39 -13.64
CA LYS A 114 -11.34 -12.74 -13.83
C LYS A 114 -9.87 -12.86 -13.40
N TYR A 115 -9.23 -11.77 -13.05
CA TYR A 115 -7.79 -11.74 -12.74
C TYR A 115 -7.53 -12.14 -11.29
N ASP A 116 -6.53 -12.98 -11.10
CA ASP A 116 -6.14 -13.47 -9.77
C ASP A 116 -5.32 -12.46 -8.98
N PHE A 117 -4.68 -11.51 -9.68
CA PHE A 117 -3.77 -10.55 -9.08
C PHE A 117 -3.74 -9.23 -9.86
N LEU A 118 -4.03 -8.12 -9.19
CA LEU A 118 -4.06 -6.78 -9.75
C LEU A 118 -3.32 -5.80 -8.84
N LEU A 119 -2.61 -4.87 -9.40
CA LEU A 119 -1.96 -3.74 -8.71
C LEU A 119 -1.77 -2.58 -9.69
N HIS A 120 -1.33 -1.42 -9.20
CA HIS A 120 -1.06 -0.28 -10.05
C HIS A 120 0.34 -0.35 -10.68
N ASN A 121 0.45 0.02 -11.95
CA ASN A 121 1.72 0.27 -12.64
C ASN A 121 1.90 1.74 -13.04
N LYS A 122 0.86 2.55 -12.84
CA LYS A 122 0.88 3.99 -13.14
C LYS A 122 0.48 4.78 -11.90
N VAL A 123 1.16 5.88 -11.69
CA VAL A 123 0.87 6.85 -10.63
C VAL A 123 0.76 8.23 -11.26
N HIS A 124 -0.19 9.00 -10.77
CA HIS A 124 -0.37 10.40 -11.12
C HIS A 124 -0.18 11.24 -9.84
N ASP A 125 0.90 12.01 -9.78
CA ASP A 125 1.09 12.99 -8.72
C ASP A 125 0.17 14.18 -8.97
N LEU A 126 -0.69 14.48 -8.01
CA LEU A 126 -1.71 15.51 -8.14
C LEU A 126 -1.13 16.94 -8.12
N THR A 127 0.15 17.09 -7.88
CA THR A 127 0.89 18.35 -8.04
C THR A 127 1.58 18.47 -9.39
N ASN A 128 1.33 17.52 -10.31
CA ASN A 128 1.97 17.42 -11.63
C ASN A 128 3.51 17.34 -11.58
N LYS A 129 4.07 16.77 -10.51
CA LYS A 129 5.47 16.37 -10.50
C LYS A 129 5.63 15.08 -11.28
N ASP A 130 6.67 15.03 -12.09
CA ASP A 130 7.10 13.78 -12.71
C ASP A 130 7.51 12.81 -11.60
N MET A 131 6.67 11.82 -11.38
CA MET A 131 7.06 10.72 -10.53
C MET A 131 8.14 9.94 -11.27
N ILE A 132 9.34 9.90 -10.71
CA ILE A 132 10.43 9.08 -11.24
C ILE A 132 9.92 7.63 -11.19
N GLU A 133 9.38 7.19 -12.30
CA GLU A 133 9.15 5.78 -12.57
C GLU A 133 10.48 5.10 -12.37
N GLY A 134 10.56 4.23 -11.41
CA GLY A 134 11.74 3.56 -10.87
C GLY A 134 12.97 3.59 -11.74
N SER A 135 14.13 3.65 -11.18
CA SER A 135 15.36 4.03 -11.87
C SER A 135 15.39 3.53 -13.32
N ASN A 136 15.69 4.41 -14.28
CA ASN A 136 15.88 4.10 -15.70
C ASN A 136 16.86 2.93 -15.98
N GLU A 137 17.48 2.40 -14.95
CA GLU A 137 18.45 1.29 -14.99
C GLU A 137 17.86 -0.05 -14.55
N SER A 138 16.67 -0.07 -13.94
CA SER A 138 16.02 -1.31 -13.59
C SER A 138 15.60 -2.08 -14.83
N THR A 139 15.82 -3.40 -14.83
CA THR A 139 15.43 -4.29 -15.93
C THR A 139 13.96 -4.73 -15.85
N VAL A 140 13.25 -4.32 -14.83
CA VAL A 140 11.83 -4.59 -14.62
C VAL A 140 11.08 -3.29 -14.31
N PRO A 141 9.94 -3.02 -14.96
CA PRO A 141 9.11 -1.87 -14.63
C PRO A 141 8.65 -1.94 -13.19
N ILE A 142 8.72 -0.83 -12.48
CA ILE A 142 8.20 -0.74 -11.11
C ILE A 142 6.67 -0.91 -11.12
N VAL A 143 6.17 -1.52 -10.05
CA VAL A 143 4.75 -1.54 -9.74
C VAL A 143 4.53 -0.87 -8.38
N TRP A 144 3.30 -0.48 -8.10
CA TRP A 144 2.96 0.18 -6.84
C TRP A 144 2.15 -0.77 -5.97
N ALA A 145 2.77 -1.21 -4.88
CA ALA A 145 2.19 -2.17 -3.95
C ALA A 145 1.19 -1.54 -2.97
N THR A 146 0.97 -0.22 -3.02
CA THR A 146 0.06 0.52 -2.13
C THR A 146 -1.33 -0.10 -2.09
N VAL A 147 -1.86 -0.45 -3.27
CA VAL A 147 -3.10 -1.24 -3.41
C VAL A 147 -2.81 -2.46 -4.27
N THR A 148 -3.11 -3.63 -3.72
CA THR A 148 -3.01 -4.91 -4.41
C THR A 148 -4.30 -5.69 -4.20
N ILE A 149 -4.93 -6.14 -5.27
CA ILE A 149 -6.13 -6.97 -5.20
C ILE A 149 -5.76 -8.37 -5.61
N PHE A 150 -6.02 -9.35 -4.77
CA PHE A 150 -5.72 -10.73 -5.07
C PHE A 150 -6.82 -11.68 -4.60
N ARG A 151 -6.94 -12.81 -5.29
CA ARG A 151 -7.78 -13.93 -4.92
C ARG A 151 -6.95 -15.03 -4.25
N LYS A 152 -7.57 -15.85 -3.44
CA LYS A 152 -6.96 -17.05 -2.85
C LYS A 152 -6.81 -18.17 -3.90
N THR A 153 -5.96 -17.94 -4.90
CA THR A 153 -5.62 -18.90 -5.96
C THR A 153 -4.19 -19.38 -5.84
N GLU A 154 -3.85 -20.45 -6.54
CA GLU A 154 -2.47 -20.97 -6.57
C GLU A 154 -1.50 -19.95 -7.17
N PHE A 155 -1.90 -19.20 -8.20
CA PHE A 155 -1.06 -18.14 -8.76
C PHE A 155 -0.75 -17.05 -7.73
N ALA A 156 -1.75 -16.56 -7.02
CA ALA A 156 -1.53 -15.55 -5.98
C ALA A 156 -0.64 -16.10 -4.86
N LYS A 157 -0.81 -17.37 -4.47
CA LYS A 157 0.07 -18.03 -3.51
C LYS A 157 1.52 -18.04 -3.99
N GLN A 158 1.76 -18.43 -5.23
CA GLN A 158 3.10 -18.44 -5.83
C GLN A 158 3.72 -17.03 -5.85
N VAL A 159 2.94 -15.99 -6.15
CA VAL A 159 3.41 -14.59 -6.07
C VAL A 159 3.92 -14.28 -4.67
N PHE A 160 3.13 -14.56 -3.62
CA PHE A 160 3.52 -14.26 -2.25
C PHE A 160 4.69 -15.13 -1.77
N ASP A 161 4.75 -16.39 -2.13
CA ASP A 161 5.88 -17.27 -1.80
C ASP A 161 7.18 -16.77 -2.45
N LEU A 162 7.12 -16.33 -3.70
CA LEU A 162 8.28 -15.75 -4.39
C LEU A 162 8.69 -14.41 -3.80
N ILE A 163 7.75 -13.56 -3.38
CA ILE A 163 8.06 -12.30 -2.70
C ILE A 163 8.79 -12.54 -1.38
N LYS A 164 8.39 -13.54 -0.58
CA LYS A 164 9.10 -13.94 0.64
C LYS A 164 10.53 -14.37 0.33
N HIS A 165 10.72 -15.14 -0.75
CA HIS A 165 12.05 -15.55 -1.20
C HIS A 165 12.88 -14.32 -1.64
N ILE A 166 12.30 -13.42 -2.45
CA ILE A 166 12.96 -12.18 -2.87
C ILE A 166 13.33 -11.31 -1.66
N GLN A 167 12.45 -11.19 -0.67
CA GLN A 167 12.74 -10.44 0.56
C GLN A 167 13.95 -11.01 1.29
N LYS A 168 13.99 -12.34 1.47
CA LYS A 168 15.10 -13.03 2.13
C LYS A 168 16.44 -12.84 1.41
N PHE A 169 16.42 -12.78 0.09
CA PHE A 169 17.61 -12.67 -0.76
C PHE A 169 17.62 -11.35 -1.54
N TYR A 170 17.11 -10.27 -0.93
CA TYR A 170 16.89 -9.00 -1.64
C TYR A 170 18.14 -8.44 -2.31
N GLU A 171 19.30 -8.55 -1.67
CA GLU A 171 20.57 -8.07 -2.24
C GLU A 171 20.92 -8.77 -3.56
N HIS A 172 20.69 -10.09 -3.65
CA HIS A 172 20.87 -10.84 -4.90
C HIS A 172 19.94 -10.33 -6.00
N TYR A 173 18.64 -10.24 -5.69
CA TYR A 173 17.64 -9.79 -6.67
C TYR A 173 17.83 -8.34 -7.06
N ARG A 174 18.17 -7.47 -6.12
CA ARG A 174 18.49 -6.07 -6.36
C ARG A 174 19.61 -5.92 -7.39
N ASN A 175 20.68 -6.67 -7.25
CA ASN A 175 21.82 -6.64 -8.18
C ASN A 175 21.45 -7.24 -9.55
N LEU A 176 20.74 -8.38 -9.56
CA LEU A 176 20.29 -9.04 -10.80
C LEU A 176 19.42 -8.12 -11.65
N TYR A 177 18.50 -7.39 -11.01
CA TYR A 177 17.53 -6.50 -11.68
C TYR A 177 17.99 -5.03 -11.71
N ARG A 178 19.25 -4.73 -11.32
CA ARG A 178 19.86 -3.38 -11.32
C ARG A 178 19.04 -2.34 -10.56
N ILE A 179 18.44 -2.74 -9.43
CA ILE A 179 17.66 -1.86 -8.59
C ILE A 179 18.59 -1.03 -7.71
N LYS A 180 18.51 0.30 -7.78
CA LYS A 180 19.37 1.21 -7.00
C LYS A 180 19.05 1.25 -5.51
N TYR A 181 17.80 0.96 -5.13
CA TYR A 181 17.35 1.01 -3.75
C TYR A 181 17.95 -0.13 -2.93
N ARG A 182 18.78 0.22 -1.93
CA ARG A 182 19.42 -0.76 -1.05
C ARG A 182 18.44 -1.41 -0.07
N ASN A 183 17.49 -0.61 0.44
CA ASN A 183 16.50 -1.11 1.38
C ASN A 183 15.38 -1.83 0.62
N TYR A 184 14.92 -2.94 1.18
CA TYR A 184 13.82 -3.71 0.63
C TYR A 184 12.58 -2.84 0.43
N ARG A 185 11.93 -3.00 -0.72
CA ARG A 185 10.64 -2.40 -1.05
C ARG A 185 9.71 -3.44 -1.65
N ASN A 186 8.48 -3.46 -1.18
CA ASN A 186 7.44 -4.34 -1.71
C ASN A 186 7.21 -4.09 -3.21
N ASP A 187 7.25 -2.85 -3.65
CA ASP A 187 7.07 -2.47 -5.06
C ASP A 187 7.99 -3.25 -6.00
N PHE A 188 9.28 -3.32 -5.67
CA PHE A 188 10.23 -4.09 -6.47
C PHE A 188 10.07 -5.59 -6.31
N ALA A 189 9.74 -6.06 -5.10
CA ALA A 189 9.54 -7.49 -4.88
C ALA A 189 8.35 -8.02 -5.68
N PHE A 190 7.22 -7.30 -5.71
CA PHE A 190 6.08 -7.63 -6.56
C PHE A 190 6.42 -7.56 -8.05
N ALA A 191 7.14 -6.50 -8.48
CA ALA A 191 7.55 -6.36 -9.87
C ALA A 191 8.38 -7.56 -10.34
N ILE A 192 9.39 -7.96 -9.55
CA ILE A 192 10.26 -9.10 -9.86
C ILE A 192 9.47 -10.42 -9.85
N ALA A 193 8.64 -10.65 -8.82
CA ALA A 193 7.87 -11.88 -8.70
C ALA A 193 6.91 -12.06 -9.89
N LEU A 194 6.16 -11.02 -10.22
CA LEU A 194 5.25 -11.05 -11.37
C LEU A 194 5.99 -11.23 -12.70
N HIS A 195 7.14 -10.57 -12.87
CA HIS A 195 7.97 -10.74 -14.06
C HIS A 195 8.44 -12.20 -14.24
N GLN A 196 8.95 -12.82 -13.16
CA GLN A 196 9.41 -14.21 -13.22
C GLN A 196 8.25 -15.19 -13.46
N LEU A 197 7.15 -15.06 -12.73
CA LEU A 197 5.99 -15.96 -12.88
C LEU A 197 5.26 -15.79 -14.21
N ASN A 198 5.41 -14.66 -14.89
CA ASN A 198 4.92 -14.46 -16.26
C ASN A 198 5.95 -14.85 -17.33
N GLY A 199 6.92 -15.70 -17.01
CA GLY A 199 7.92 -16.19 -17.98
C GLY A 199 8.92 -15.12 -18.40
N PHE A 200 9.35 -14.27 -17.48
CA PHE A 200 10.27 -13.14 -17.70
C PHE A 200 9.74 -12.10 -18.70
N THR A 201 8.42 -11.92 -18.69
CA THR A 201 7.75 -10.86 -19.46
C THR A 201 7.03 -9.90 -18.53
N SER A 202 6.64 -8.74 -19.04
CA SER A 202 5.88 -7.76 -18.27
C SER A 202 4.52 -8.32 -17.85
N HIS A 203 4.16 -8.12 -16.59
CA HIS A 203 2.80 -8.39 -16.13
C HIS A 203 1.80 -7.53 -16.92
N LYS A 204 0.62 -8.10 -17.22
CA LYS A 204 -0.38 -7.43 -18.09
C LYS A 204 -1.63 -7.00 -17.35
N ASN A 205 -1.86 -7.56 -16.15
CA ASN A 205 -3.10 -7.37 -15.42
C ASN A 205 -2.90 -6.30 -14.34
N PHE A 206 -3.18 -5.05 -14.69
CA PHE A 206 -3.07 -3.91 -13.80
C PHE A 206 -4.44 -3.30 -13.52
N ILE A 207 -4.55 -2.59 -12.40
CA ILE A 207 -5.65 -1.68 -12.17
C ILE A 207 -5.56 -0.58 -13.24
N PRO A 208 -6.59 -0.42 -14.11
CA PRO A 208 -6.49 0.43 -15.29
C PRO A 208 -6.30 1.92 -14.98
N THR A 209 -6.92 2.39 -13.89
CA THR A 209 -6.81 3.78 -13.47
C THR A 209 -5.47 4.03 -12.79
N PRO A 210 -4.74 5.11 -13.16
CA PRO A 210 -3.55 5.50 -12.43
C PRO A 210 -3.88 5.75 -10.95
N MET A 211 -3.00 5.34 -10.05
CA MET A 211 -3.11 5.68 -8.63
C MET A 211 -2.82 7.17 -8.44
N ALA A 212 -3.79 7.91 -7.92
CA ALA A 212 -3.54 9.29 -7.54
C ALA A 212 -2.70 9.34 -6.26
N MET A 213 -1.75 10.27 -6.21
CA MET A 213 -0.85 10.41 -5.09
C MET A 213 -0.59 11.88 -4.75
N LEU A 214 -0.48 12.16 -3.45
CA LEU A 214 0.10 13.37 -2.91
C LEU A 214 1.48 13.04 -2.33
N SER A 215 2.53 13.62 -2.90
CA SER A 215 3.91 13.39 -2.46
C SER A 215 4.15 13.92 -1.04
N HIS A 216 5.23 13.49 -0.41
CA HIS A 216 5.60 13.89 0.97
C HIS A 216 6.01 15.38 1.12
N GLU A 217 6.07 16.12 0.01
CA GLU A 217 6.29 17.58 0.01
C GLU A 217 4.97 18.37 0.07
N VAL A 218 3.85 17.65 0.02
CA VAL A 218 2.51 18.22 0.12
C VAL A 218 2.01 18.03 1.53
N ASP A 219 1.57 19.12 2.15
CA ASP A 219 0.92 19.04 3.45
C ASP A 219 -0.57 18.75 3.23
N ALA A 220 -1.05 17.60 3.71
CA ALA A 220 -2.47 17.35 3.81
C ALA A 220 -3.02 18.14 5.00
N ILE A 221 -4.02 18.98 4.76
CA ILE A 221 -4.58 19.89 5.78
C ILE A 221 -5.81 19.25 6.42
N ASP A 222 -6.67 18.66 5.59
CA ASP A 222 -7.95 18.12 6.03
C ASP A 222 -8.36 16.94 5.16
N VAL A 223 -8.86 15.90 5.82
CA VAL A 223 -9.48 14.72 5.18
C VAL A 223 -10.95 14.73 5.54
N ALA A 224 -11.76 15.26 4.63
CA ALA A 224 -13.21 15.29 4.73
C ALA A 224 -13.83 13.96 4.27
N GLU A 225 -15.14 13.85 4.36
CA GLU A 225 -15.87 12.65 3.92
C GLU A 225 -15.76 12.33 2.43
N THR A 226 -15.61 13.35 1.59
CA THR A 226 -15.65 13.20 0.12
C THR A 226 -14.32 13.54 -0.55
N GLY A 227 -13.32 13.95 0.22
CA GLY A 227 -12.07 14.37 -0.39
C GLY A 227 -11.05 14.94 0.60
N ILE A 228 -10.02 15.52 0.04
CA ILE A 228 -8.85 16.02 0.77
C ILE A 228 -8.56 17.46 0.35
N THR A 229 -8.32 18.31 1.35
CA THR A 229 -7.72 19.62 1.15
C THR A 229 -6.22 19.53 1.44
N PHE A 230 -5.40 20.03 0.56
CA PHE A 230 -3.95 19.97 0.67
C PHE A 230 -3.28 21.30 0.31
N LYS A 231 -2.07 21.51 0.82
CA LYS A 231 -1.23 22.66 0.52
C LYS A 231 0.05 22.24 -0.18
N TYR A 232 0.38 22.90 -1.26
CA TYR A 232 1.61 22.74 -1.98
C TYR A 232 2.26 24.10 -2.22
N GLY A 233 3.33 24.39 -1.51
CA GLY A 233 3.93 25.71 -1.46
C GLY A 233 2.95 26.76 -0.92
N LYS A 234 2.61 27.77 -1.75
CA LYS A 234 1.61 28.82 -1.40
C LYS A 234 0.19 28.50 -1.90
N LYS A 235 0.01 27.40 -2.62
CA LYS A 235 -1.28 27.03 -3.22
C LYS A 235 -2.02 26.07 -2.31
N VAL A 236 -3.34 26.21 -2.25
CA VAL A 236 -4.25 25.24 -1.62
C VAL A 236 -5.04 24.58 -2.73
N GLY A 237 -5.06 23.26 -2.72
CA GLY A 237 -5.85 22.43 -3.63
C GLY A 237 -6.86 21.60 -2.86
N ARG A 238 -7.91 21.14 -3.55
CA ARG A 238 -8.89 20.20 -3.05
C ARG A 238 -9.13 19.11 -4.08
N ILE A 239 -9.21 17.87 -3.60
CA ILE A 239 -9.55 16.69 -4.38
C ILE A 239 -10.85 16.17 -3.83
N GLU A 240 -11.80 15.85 -4.70
CA GLU A 240 -13.08 15.26 -4.33
C GLU A 240 -13.37 14.04 -5.19
N LEU A 241 -14.02 13.04 -4.58
CA LEU A 241 -14.49 11.83 -5.25
C LEU A 241 -13.37 11.09 -6.03
N GLN A 242 -12.15 11.09 -5.48
CA GLN A 242 -11.01 10.40 -6.04
C GLN A 242 -10.19 9.76 -4.94
N ASP A 243 -9.94 8.45 -5.07
CA ASP A 243 -9.08 7.69 -4.17
C ASP A 243 -7.62 8.17 -4.30
N VAL A 244 -6.91 8.30 -3.17
CA VAL A 244 -5.59 8.92 -3.17
C VAL A 244 -4.66 8.33 -2.11
N HIS A 245 -3.40 8.12 -2.48
CA HIS A 245 -2.32 7.77 -1.57
C HIS A 245 -1.67 9.06 -1.03
N ILE A 246 -1.68 9.26 0.28
CA ILE A 246 -1.09 10.43 0.94
C ILE A 246 0.26 10.04 1.53
N MET A 247 1.34 10.59 1.00
CA MET A 247 2.68 10.33 1.51
C MET A 247 3.03 11.19 2.74
N ASP A 248 2.36 12.30 2.97
CA ASP A 248 2.47 13.05 4.22
C ASP A 248 1.87 12.24 5.37
N LYS A 249 2.60 12.11 6.47
CA LYS A 249 2.18 11.34 7.67
C LYS A 249 1.93 12.24 8.88
N GLU A 250 2.17 13.55 8.74
CA GLU A 250 2.11 14.48 9.87
C GLU A 250 0.71 15.08 10.06
N PHE A 251 -0.12 15.11 9.03
CA PHE A 251 -1.46 15.71 9.09
C PHE A 251 -2.42 15.04 10.08
N VAL A 252 -2.13 13.83 10.52
CA VAL A 252 -2.96 13.12 11.52
C VAL A 252 -2.64 13.50 12.96
N ASN A 253 -1.58 14.27 13.17
CA ASN A 253 -1.16 14.75 14.49
C ASN A 253 -1.76 16.15 14.82
N VAL A 254 -2.61 16.70 13.95
CA VAL A 254 -3.27 17.99 14.08
C VAL A 254 -4.69 17.82 14.61
#